data_a6afbac07c70d059e98e1f8d44b07878
#
_entry.id   a6afbac07c70d059e98e1f8d44b07878
#
_cell.length_a   1.000
_cell.length_b   1.000
_cell.length_c   1.000
_cell.angle_alpha   90.00
_cell.angle_beta   90.00
_cell.angle_gamma   90.00
#
_symmetry.space_group_name_H-M   'P 1'
#
loop_
_entity.id
_entity.type
_entity.pdbx_description
1 polymer ?
#
loop_
_entity_poly.entity_id
_entity_poly.type
_entity_poly.pdbx_seq_one_letter_code
_entity_poly.pdbx_strand_id
1 'polypeptide(L)'
;MCEIYSDVDGIYSADPKKIKGARHIDEIDYETLFDMTFFGAKVVHSRAVEMARKFGVKLVLASSMKEGNYTMVKSKSLEGAKFIAVSSHPEIYWIEATLPRESFRNVVRKLDELRTNLRNPSVTVEDENIRLSFWILPNQLPEVDKLIRDTGRDTFRIYDAGLVAASGYGIAHSAEAIVLITEILEKNAIPYHHIGTTNQSVFIILPKDFVVSAEKVLHKRLIAEEEKL
;
A
#
# COMPACT_ATOMS: atom_id res chain seq x y z
N MET A 1 20.98 -1.81 -17.61
CA MET A 1 20.86 -2.32 -16.24
C MET A 1 21.19 -1.17 -15.30
N CYS A 2 20.48 -1.06 -14.18
CA CYS A 2 20.75 -0.09 -13.13
C CYS A 2 20.89 -0.86 -11.81
N GLU A 3 21.99 -0.64 -11.10
CA GLU A 3 22.22 -1.23 -9.78
C GLU A 3 22.02 -0.15 -8.72
N ILE A 4 21.20 -0.45 -7.73
CA ILE A 4 20.93 0.45 -6.61
C ILE A 4 21.51 -0.18 -5.36
N TYR A 5 22.48 0.50 -4.79
CA TYR A 5 23.15 0.07 -3.55
C TYR A 5 22.62 0.87 -2.36
N SER A 6 22.23 0.16 -1.30
CA SER A 6 21.72 0.75 -0.06
C SER A 6 22.31 0.07 1.18
N ASP A 7 21.78 0.36 2.35
CA ASP A 7 22.12 -0.31 3.61
C ASP A 7 21.47 -1.69 3.80
N VAL A 8 20.60 -2.08 2.85
CA VAL A 8 19.94 -3.40 2.83
C VAL A 8 20.41 -4.24 1.65
N ASP A 9 20.44 -5.54 1.82
CA ASP A 9 20.96 -6.53 0.87
C ASP A 9 19.91 -7.09 -0.08
N GLY A 10 18.94 -6.27 -0.45
CA GLY A 10 17.84 -6.61 -1.33
C GLY A 10 16.48 -6.35 -0.70
N ILE A 11 15.46 -7.03 -1.23
CA ILE A 11 14.06 -6.91 -0.79
C ILE A 11 13.71 -8.11 0.08
N TYR A 12 12.91 -7.84 1.11
CA TYR A 12 12.39 -8.85 2.02
C TYR A 12 10.87 -8.88 1.99
N SER A 13 10.32 -10.02 2.38
CA SER A 13 8.87 -10.25 2.47
C SER A 13 8.17 -9.40 3.56
N ALA A 14 8.92 -8.76 4.43
CA ALA A 14 8.54 -7.70 5.36
C ALA A 14 9.80 -6.99 5.87
N ASP A 15 9.67 -5.92 6.66
CA ASP A 15 10.81 -5.28 7.31
C ASP A 15 11.49 -6.24 8.30
N PRO A 16 12.72 -6.73 8.05
CA PRO A 16 13.39 -7.70 8.91
C PRO A 16 13.71 -7.15 10.32
N LYS A 17 13.73 -5.82 10.48
CA LYS A 17 13.87 -5.18 11.80
C LYS A 17 12.63 -5.35 12.67
N LYS A 18 11.45 -5.53 12.04
CA LYS A 18 10.15 -5.70 12.73
C LYS A 18 9.69 -7.15 12.76
N ILE A 19 9.93 -7.91 11.69
CA ILE A 19 9.44 -9.27 11.47
C ILE A 19 10.62 -10.23 11.35
N LYS A 20 10.92 -10.97 12.41
CA LYS A 20 12.07 -11.91 12.45
C LYS A 20 11.99 -13.05 11.41
N GLY A 21 10.79 -13.35 10.92
CA GLY A 21 10.56 -14.38 9.88
C GLY A 21 10.56 -13.83 8.44
N ALA A 22 10.96 -12.56 8.24
CA ALA A 22 11.05 -11.98 6.91
C ALA A 22 12.07 -12.75 6.05
N ARG A 23 11.63 -13.15 4.84
CA ARG A 23 12.44 -13.92 3.88
C ARG A 23 13.00 -12.98 2.81
N HIS A 24 14.24 -13.20 2.40
CA HIS A 24 14.81 -12.51 1.25
C HIS A 24 14.08 -12.91 -0.03
N ILE A 25 13.89 -11.95 -0.94
CA ILE A 25 13.24 -12.13 -2.24
C ILE A 25 14.31 -11.99 -3.32
N ASP A 26 14.72 -13.10 -3.95
CA ASP A 26 15.75 -13.10 -4.96
C ASP A 26 15.30 -12.42 -6.26
N GLU A 27 14.03 -12.60 -6.61
CA GLU A 27 13.45 -12.08 -7.83
C GLU A 27 12.04 -11.52 -7.58
N ILE A 28 11.75 -10.36 -8.17
CA ILE A 28 10.45 -9.69 -8.07
C ILE A 28 10.13 -8.98 -9.39
N ASP A 29 8.85 -8.85 -9.75
CA ASP A 29 8.46 -8.03 -10.88
C ASP A 29 8.27 -6.55 -10.48
N TYR A 30 8.26 -5.66 -11.49
CA TYR A 30 8.14 -4.22 -11.27
C TYR A 30 6.82 -3.82 -10.63
N GLU A 31 5.73 -4.50 -10.92
CA GLU A 31 4.39 -4.14 -10.43
C GLU A 31 4.25 -4.47 -8.95
N THR A 32 4.67 -5.67 -8.56
CA THR A 32 4.69 -6.08 -7.15
C THR A 32 5.63 -5.19 -6.34
N LEU A 33 6.83 -4.90 -6.86
CA LEU A 33 7.77 -4.00 -6.21
C LEU A 33 7.23 -2.58 -6.08
N PHE A 34 6.58 -2.07 -7.13
CA PHE A 34 5.93 -0.76 -7.09
C PHE A 34 4.90 -0.70 -5.97
N ASP A 35 3.99 -1.68 -5.91
CA ASP A 35 2.96 -1.76 -4.88
C ASP A 35 3.57 -1.84 -3.47
N MET A 36 4.55 -2.72 -3.26
CA MET A 36 5.25 -2.81 -1.98
C MET A 36 5.82 -1.46 -1.52
N THR A 37 6.49 -0.75 -2.43
CA THR A 37 7.10 0.56 -2.11
C THR A 37 6.05 1.65 -1.95
N PHE A 38 4.97 1.60 -2.71
CA PHE A 38 3.84 2.50 -2.57
C PHE A 38 3.14 2.33 -1.22
N PHE A 39 3.04 1.10 -0.73
CA PHE A 39 2.45 0.73 0.56
C PHE A 39 3.45 0.66 1.72
N GLY A 40 4.63 1.26 1.60
CA GLY A 40 5.51 1.56 2.73
C GLY A 40 6.80 0.76 2.85
N ALA A 41 7.10 -0.16 1.92
CA ALA A 41 8.41 -0.80 1.90
C ALA A 41 9.51 0.23 1.54
N LYS A 42 10.46 0.45 2.46
CA LYS A 42 11.50 1.49 2.36
C LYS A 42 12.80 0.94 1.74
N VAL A 43 12.73 0.37 0.56
CA VAL A 43 13.91 -0.22 -0.14
C VAL A 43 14.33 0.58 -1.36
N VAL A 44 13.36 1.14 -2.08
CA VAL A 44 13.59 1.98 -3.26
C VAL A 44 12.39 2.93 -3.41
N HIS A 45 12.57 4.06 -4.04
CA HIS A 45 11.47 4.99 -4.26
C HIS A 45 10.55 4.46 -5.37
N SER A 46 9.22 4.41 -5.15
CA SER A 46 8.24 3.88 -6.10
C SER A 46 8.34 4.51 -7.50
N ARG A 47 8.63 5.82 -7.58
CA ARG A 47 8.85 6.52 -8.84
C ARG A 47 10.08 6.01 -9.62
N ALA A 48 11.13 5.56 -8.93
CA ALA A 48 12.30 4.96 -9.59
C ALA A 48 11.94 3.61 -10.21
N VAL A 49 11.12 2.82 -9.52
CA VAL A 49 10.59 1.54 -10.03
C VAL A 49 9.71 1.77 -11.27
N GLU A 50 8.82 2.75 -11.21
CA GLU A 50 7.94 3.13 -12.32
C GLU A 50 8.75 3.56 -13.56
N MET A 51 9.77 4.40 -13.37
CA MET A 51 10.64 4.86 -14.45
C MET A 51 11.45 3.71 -15.05
N ALA A 52 12.01 2.84 -14.21
CA ALA A 52 12.74 1.67 -14.69
C ALA A 52 11.85 0.75 -15.53
N ARG A 53 10.61 0.49 -15.08
CA ARG A 53 9.61 -0.25 -15.85
C ARG A 53 9.31 0.41 -17.19
N LYS A 54 9.00 1.72 -17.18
CA LYS A 54 8.65 2.49 -18.39
C LYS A 54 9.74 2.44 -19.46
N PHE A 55 11.00 2.47 -19.07
CA PHE A 55 12.14 2.46 -19.99
C PHE A 55 12.79 1.07 -20.17
N GLY A 56 12.21 0.01 -19.61
CA GLY A 56 12.72 -1.34 -19.73
C GLY A 56 14.11 -1.54 -19.10
N VAL A 57 14.46 -0.74 -18.08
CA VAL A 57 15.77 -0.79 -17.41
C VAL A 57 15.73 -1.86 -16.33
N LYS A 58 16.51 -2.93 -16.48
CA LYS A 58 16.67 -3.95 -15.43
C LYS A 58 17.24 -3.32 -14.17
N LEU A 59 16.63 -3.62 -13.00
CA LEU A 59 17.11 -3.18 -11.69
C LEU A 59 17.73 -4.35 -10.93
N VAL A 60 18.79 -4.06 -10.20
CA VAL A 60 19.36 -4.92 -9.17
C VAL A 60 19.48 -4.11 -7.90
N LEU A 61 18.96 -4.65 -6.81
CA LEU A 61 18.97 -4.01 -5.49
C LEU A 61 19.92 -4.81 -4.60
N ALA A 62 20.98 -4.18 -4.11
CA ALA A 62 22.05 -4.83 -3.35
C ALA A 62 22.53 -3.97 -2.19
N SER A 63 23.30 -4.55 -1.27
CA SER A 63 23.93 -3.83 -0.18
C SER A 63 25.23 -3.16 -0.61
N SER A 64 25.42 -1.93 -0.16
CA SER A 64 26.73 -1.26 -0.23
C SER A 64 27.71 -1.70 0.88
N MET A 65 27.20 -2.44 1.89
CA MET A 65 27.93 -2.80 3.10
C MET A 65 28.33 -4.28 3.17
N LYS A 66 27.66 -5.12 2.37
CA LYS A 66 27.85 -6.58 2.40
C LYS A 66 27.86 -7.12 0.98
N GLU A 67 28.78 -8.02 0.69
CA GLU A 67 28.71 -8.86 -0.50
C GLU A 67 27.76 -10.04 -0.24
N GLY A 68 27.03 -10.47 -1.28
CA GLY A 68 26.21 -11.68 -1.24
C GLY A 68 24.83 -11.51 -1.84
N ASN A 69 23.82 -11.28 -1.03
CA ASN A 69 22.44 -11.25 -1.49
C ASN A 69 22.14 -9.99 -2.31
N TYR A 70 21.28 -10.16 -3.30
CA TYR A 70 20.68 -9.07 -4.08
C TYR A 70 19.32 -9.48 -4.58
N THR A 71 18.44 -8.52 -4.88
CA THR A 71 17.17 -8.76 -5.54
C THR A 71 17.21 -8.29 -6.98
N MET A 72 16.84 -9.17 -7.90
CA MET A 72 16.69 -8.85 -9.32
C MET A 72 15.25 -8.48 -9.63
N VAL A 73 15.04 -7.31 -10.28
CA VAL A 73 13.71 -6.89 -10.73
C VAL A 73 13.51 -7.28 -12.18
N LYS A 74 12.47 -8.08 -12.45
CA LYS A 74 12.15 -8.64 -13.77
C LYS A 74 10.90 -8.01 -14.37
N SER A 75 10.79 -8.08 -15.70
CA SER A 75 9.61 -7.59 -16.42
C SER A 75 8.43 -8.58 -16.43
N LYS A 76 8.66 -9.84 -16.04
CA LYS A 76 7.68 -10.91 -16.19
C LYS A 76 7.17 -11.32 -14.80
N SER A 77 5.85 -11.23 -14.63
CA SER A 77 5.14 -11.80 -13.49
C SER A 77 5.39 -13.31 -13.40
N LEU A 78 5.58 -13.83 -12.20
CA LEU A 78 5.52 -15.27 -11.95
C LEU A 78 4.06 -15.73 -12.06
N GLU A 79 3.84 -16.95 -12.55
CA GLU A 79 2.51 -17.53 -12.67
C GLU A 79 2.00 -18.05 -11.31
N GLY A 80 0.69 -17.94 -11.09
CA GLY A 80 0.00 -18.42 -9.89
C GLY A 80 -0.39 -17.29 -8.93
N ALA A 81 -1.39 -17.56 -8.10
CA ALA A 81 -1.81 -16.65 -7.01
C ALA A 81 -0.95 -16.95 -5.79
N LYS A 82 -0.11 -15.99 -5.40
CA LYS A 82 0.79 -16.14 -4.24
C LYS A 82 1.10 -14.80 -3.60
N PHE A 83 0.98 -14.74 -2.27
CA PHE A 83 1.50 -13.62 -1.49
C PHE A 83 3.02 -13.68 -1.37
N ILE A 84 3.68 -12.56 -1.58
CA ILE A 84 5.15 -12.42 -1.59
C ILE A 84 5.64 -11.58 -0.41
N ALA A 85 4.90 -10.53 -0.06
CA ALA A 85 5.33 -9.61 0.98
C ALA A 85 4.16 -8.95 1.70
N VAL A 86 4.45 -8.48 2.92
CA VAL A 86 3.58 -7.60 3.69
C VAL A 86 4.35 -6.31 3.98
N SER A 87 3.77 -5.18 3.64
CA SER A 87 4.32 -3.85 3.89
C SER A 87 3.35 -2.97 4.66
N SER A 88 3.84 -1.90 5.29
CA SER A 88 2.98 -1.04 6.11
C SER A 88 3.40 0.42 6.10
N HIS A 89 2.39 1.29 6.19
CA HIS A 89 2.55 2.66 6.65
C HIS A 89 2.01 2.76 8.07
N PRO A 90 2.83 3.04 9.09
CA PRO A 90 2.38 3.09 10.48
C PRO A 90 1.44 4.25 10.76
N GLU A 91 1.49 5.30 9.93
CA GLU A 91 0.70 6.51 10.10
C GLU A 91 0.29 7.07 8.74
N ILE A 92 -1.02 7.19 8.55
CA ILE A 92 -1.67 7.83 7.41
C ILE A 92 -2.92 8.57 7.91
N TYR A 93 -3.51 9.40 7.05
CA TYR A 93 -4.87 9.88 7.26
C TYR A 93 -5.78 9.28 6.20
N TRP A 94 -6.81 8.55 6.65
CA TRP A 94 -7.91 8.10 5.80
C TRP A 94 -9.00 9.16 5.82
N ILE A 95 -9.43 9.59 4.65
CA ILE A 95 -10.38 10.68 4.47
C ILE A 95 -11.58 10.17 3.68
N GLU A 96 -12.74 10.41 4.21
CA GLU A 96 -14.02 10.16 3.56
C GLU A 96 -14.77 11.49 3.44
N ALA A 97 -15.34 11.75 2.28
CA ALA A 97 -16.17 12.92 2.03
C ALA A 97 -17.47 12.49 1.38
N THR A 98 -18.59 13.01 1.88
CA THR A 98 -19.90 12.89 1.22
C THR A 98 -20.31 14.27 0.72
N LEU A 99 -20.31 14.46 -0.59
CA LEU A 99 -20.41 15.73 -1.25
C LEU A 99 -21.64 15.77 -2.17
N PRO A 100 -22.44 16.87 -2.21
CA PRO A 100 -23.40 17.09 -3.28
C PRO A 100 -22.69 17.05 -4.65
N ARG A 101 -23.35 16.52 -5.68
CA ARG A 101 -22.79 16.40 -7.04
C ARG A 101 -22.22 17.71 -7.59
N GLU A 102 -22.88 18.82 -7.30
CA GLU A 102 -22.42 20.15 -7.74
C GLU A 102 -21.12 20.61 -7.06
N SER A 103 -20.92 20.24 -5.77
CA SER A 103 -19.73 20.62 -5.00
C SER A 103 -18.53 19.71 -5.27
N PHE A 104 -18.74 18.46 -5.65
CA PHE A 104 -17.71 17.44 -5.84
C PHE A 104 -16.59 17.91 -6.79
N ARG A 105 -16.95 18.45 -7.96
CA ARG A 105 -15.95 18.89 -8.95
C ARG A 105 -15.05 20.01 -8.43
N ASN A 106 -15.61 20.92 -7.64
CA ASN A 106 -14.87 22.03 -7.07
C ASN A 106 -13.90 21.54 -5.99
N VAL A 107 -14.33 20.59 -5.17
CA VAL A 107 -13.46 19.96 -4.15
C VAL A 107 -12.29 19.24 -4.81
N VAL A 108 -12.55 18.41 -5.82
CA VAL A 108 -11.49 17.66 -6.52
C VAL A 108 -10.50 18.60 -7.21
N ARG A 109 -10.98 19.70 -7.85
CA ARG A 109 -10.08 20.71 -8.44
C ARG A 109 -9.19 21.37 -7.38
N LYS A 110 -9.74 21.74 -6.23
CA LYS A 110 -8.96 22.34 -5.15
C LYS A 110 -7.91 21.37 -4.59
N LEU A 111 -8.23 20.07 -4.47
CA LEU A 111 -7.26 19.05 -4.09
C LEU A 111 -6.10 18.93 -5.10
N ASP A 112 -6.41 19.06 -6.40
CA ASP A 112 -5.40 19.08 -7.47
C ASP A 112 -4.55 20.34 -7.43
N GLU A 113 -5.15 21.51 -7.25
CA GLU A 113 -4.46 22.81 -7.10
C GLU A 113 -3.49 22.80 -5.88
N LEU A 114 -3.88 22.15 -4.80
CA LEU A 114 -3.04 21.93 -3.61
C LEU A 114 -1.96 20.87 -3.85
N ARG A 115 -1.91 20.25 -5.03
CA ARG A 115 -1.02 19.13 -5.38
C ARG A 115 -1.10 17.98 -4.36
N THR A 116 -2.30 17.75 -3.81
CA THR A 116 -2.55 16.67 -2.89
C THR A 116 -2.41 15.35 -3.64
N ASN A 117 -1.50 14.51 -3.18
CA ASN A 117 -1.34 13.17 -3.74
C ASN A 117 -2.42 12.24 -3.19
N LEU A 118 -3.57 12.20 -3.85
CA LEU A 118 -4.68 11.30 -3.49
C LEU A 118 -4.24 9.86 -3.76
N ARG A 119 -4.09 9.09 -2.70
CA ARG A 119 -3.69 7.69 -2.81
C ARG A 119 -4.92 6.78 -2.77
N ASN A 120 -5.02 5.87 -3.74
CA ASN A 120 -6.14 4.94 -3.93
C ASN A 120 -7.51 5.63 -3.80
N PRO A 121 -7.80 6.69 -4.57
CA PRO A 121 -9.09 7.36 -4.50
C PRO A 121 -10.20 6.42 -4.96
N SER A 122 -11.28 6.37 -4.18
CA SER A 122 -12.53 5.68 -4.54
C SER A 122 -13.65 6.69 -4.61
N VAL A 123 -14.45 6.61 -5.67
CA VAL A 123 -15.59 7.50 -5.91
C VAL A 123 -16.84 6.64 -6.09
N THR A 124 -17.80 6.79 -5.20
CA THR A 124 -19.11 6.12 -5.28
C THR A 124 -20.21 7.14 -5.45
N VAL A 125 -21.09 6.92 -6.42
CA VAL A 125 -22.24 7.79 -6.67
C VAL A 125 -23.45 7.27 -5.89
N GLU A 126 -24.00 8.08 -5.00
CA GLU A 126 -25.14 7.75 -4.15
C GLU A 126 -26.21 8.82 -4.34
N ASP A 127 -27.22 8.56 -5.18
CA ASP A 127 -28.31 9.48 -5.53
C ASP A 127 -27.83 10.90 -5.83
N GLU A 128 -28.13 11.87 -4.95
CA GLU A 128 -27.74 13.28 -5.06
C GLU A 128 -26.32 13.56 -4.56
N ASN A 129 -25.65 12.57 -3.92
CA ASN A 129 -24.34 12.72 -3.33
C ASN A 129 -23.29 11.89 -4.04
N ILE A 130 -22.05 12.28 -3.85
CA ILE A 130 -20.85 11.51 -4.25
C ILE A 130 -20.02 11.28 -3.00
N ARG A 131 -19.74 10.01 -2.71
CA ARG A 131 -18.78 9.63 -1.69
C ARG A 131 -17.40 9.53 -2.33
N LEU A 132 -16.47 10.30 -1.79
CA LEU A 132 -15.04 10.25 -2.14
C LEU A 132 -14.28 9.74 -0.93
N SER A 133 -13.43 8.74 -1.11
CA SER A 133 -12.50 8.30 -0.09
C SER A 133 -11.09 8.15 -0.65
N PHE A 134 -10.09 8.46 0.15
CA PHE A 134 -8.67 8.37 -0.21
C PHE A 134 -7.81 8.44 1.06
N TRP A 135 -6.53 8.12 0.92
CA TRP A 135 -5.59 8.33 2.00
C TRP A 135 -4.43 9.25 1.59
N ILE A 136 -3.85 9.89 2.58
CA ILE A 136 -2.72 10.80 2.43
C ILE A 136 -1.65 10.50 3.49
N LEU A 137 -0.43 10.95 3.23
CA LEU A 137 0.64 10.95 4.22
C LEU A 137 0.48 12.14 5.19
N PRO A 138 1.02 12.05 6.41
CA PRO A 138 0.85 13.08 7.44
C PRO A 138 1.26 14.49 7.01
N ASN A 139 2.29 14.60 6.18
CA ASN A 139 2.79 15.89 5.70
C ASN A 139 1.81 16.65 4.77
N GLN A 140 0.76 15.99 4.28
CA GLN A 140 -0.26 16.59 3.41
C GLN A 140 -1.52 17.03 4.18
N LEU A 141 -1.64 16.68 5.47
CA LEU A 141 -2.82 16.99 6.27
C LEU A 141 -3.10 18.50 6.39
N PRO A 142 -2.12 19.41 6.58
CA PRO A 142 -2.41 20.83 6.76
C PRO A 142 -3.15 21.45 5.58
N GLU A 143 -2.79 21.10 4.34
CA GLU A 143 -3.42 21.61 3.12
C GLU A 143 -4.84 21.08 2.97
N VAL A 144 -5.01 19.80 3.24
CA VAL A 144 -6.33 19.13 3.16
C VAL A 144 -7.27 19.64 4.27
N ASP A 145 -6.77 19.81 5.50
CA ASP A 145 -7.57 20.36 6.61
C ASP A 145 -8.04 21.79 6.33
N LYS A 146 -7.23 22.63 5.66
CA LYS A 146 -7.66 23.94 5.19
C LYS A 146 -8.83 23.85 4.22
N LEU A 147 -8.72 22.96 3.19
CA LEU A 147 -9.82 22.74 2.24
C LEU A 147 -11.09 22.28 2.92
N ILE A 148 -10.97 21.35 3.89
CA ILE A 148 -12.11 20.82 4.65
C ILE A 148 -12.82 21.93 5.43
N ARG A 149 -12.06 22.82 6.07
CA ARG A 149 -12.63 24.00 6.76
C ARG A 149 -13.39 24.91 5.83
N ASP A 150 -12.84 25.16 4.64
CA ASP A 150 -13.45 26.05 3.63
C ASP A 150 -14.70 25.45 2.98
N THR A 151 -14.81 24.11 2.95
CA THR A 151 -15.94 23.39 2.32
C THR A 151 -17.07 23.06 3.30
N GLY A 152 -16.76 22.95 4.59
CA GLY A 152 -17.67 22.54 5.67
C GLY A 152 -17.27 21.19 6.27
N ARG A 153 -17.00 21.20 7.57
CA ARG A 153 -16.49 20.02 8.31
C ARG A 153 -17.45 18.83 8.33
N ASP A 154 -18.73 19.07 8.27
CA ASP A 154 -19.75 18.01 8.34
C ASP A 154 -19.75 17.07 7.13
N THR A 155 -19.13 17.50 6.04
CA THR A 155 -18.98 16.73 4.80
C THR A 155 -17.79 15.77 4.80
N PHE A 156 -16.87 15.93 5.74
CA PHE A 156 -15.63 15.17 5.78
C PHE A 156 -15.45 14.42 7.10
N ARG A 157 -14.90 13.22 7.00
CA ARG A 157 -14.41 12.43 8.15
C ARG A 157 -12.94 12.15 7.94
N ILE A 158 -12.11 12.44 8.92
CA ILE A 158 -10.68 12.19 8.93
C ILE A 158 -10.40 11.17 10.02
N TYR A 159 -9.76 10.07 9.66
CA TYR A 159 -9.34 9.03 10.58
C TYR A 159 -7.81 9.03 10.67
N ASP A 160 -7.29 9.14 11.88
CA ASP A 160 -5.89 8.87 12.20
C ASP A 160 -5.70 7.34 12.15
N ALA A 161 -5.06 6.87 11.12
CA ALA A 161 -5.03 5.47 10.75
C ALA A 161 -3.62 5.01 10.36
N GLY A 162 -3.49 3.73 10.17
CA GLY A 162 -2.36 3.12 9.49
C GLY A 162 -2.83 2.26 8.32
N LEU A 163 -1.89 1.73 7.58
CA LEU A 163 -2.13 0.89 6.44
C LEU A 163 -1.22 -0.34 6.48
N VAL A 164 -1.78 -1.49 6.15
CA VAL A 164 -1.02 -2.73 5.89
C VAL A 164 -1.44 -3.26 4.53
N ALA A 165 -0.50 -3.69 3.71
CA ALA A 165 -0.76 -4.28 2.41
C ALA A 165 -0.07 -5.63 2.27
N ALA A 166 -0.80 -6.61 1.76
CA ALA A 166 -0.27 -7.90 1.34
C ALA A 166 -0.15 -7.88 -0.18
N SER A 167 1.09 -7.99 -0.68
CA SER A 167 1.44 -7.90 -2.10
C SER A 167 1.87 -9.26 -2.64
N GLY A 168 1.57 -9.52 -3.91
CA GLY A 168 1.97 -10.77 -4.55
C GLY A 168 1.44 -10.93 -5.97
N TYR A 169 1.58 -12.12 -6.52
CA TYR A 169 1.20 -12.43 -7.89
C TYR A 169 -0.23 -12.95 -7.95
N GLY A 170 -1.01 -12.49 -8.95
CA GLY A 170 -2.34 -13.03 -9.24
C GLY A 170 -3.42 -12.82 -8.17
N ILE A 171 -3.11 -12.07 -7.10
CA ILE A 171 -4.03 -11.87 -5.96
C ILE A 171 -5.10 -10.81 -6.21
N ALA A 172 -4.89 -9.90 -7.17
CA ALA A 172 -5.80 -8.80 -7.47
C ALA A 172 -7.20 -9.27 -7.94
N HIS A 173 -7.27 -10.43 -8.54
CA HIS A 173 -8.50 -10.99 -9.08
C HIS A 173 -9.06 -12.15 -8.24
N SER A 174 -8.47 -12.39 -7.06
CA SER A 174 -8.89 -13.45 -6.15
C SER A 174 -9.79 -12.89 -5.06
N ALA A 175 -11.08 -13.20 -5.14
CA ALA A 175 -11.99 -12.93 -4.02
C ALA A 175 -11.54 -13.68 -2.75
N GLU A 176 -10.92 -14.85 -2.92
CA GLU A 176 -10.37 -15.67 -1.84
C GLU A 176 -9.27 -14.94 -1.06
N ALA A 177 -8.44 -14.12 -1.73
CA ALA A 177 -7.43 -13.30 -1.07
C ALA A 177 -8.06 -12.31 -0.07
N ILE A 178 -9.20 -11.70 -0.44
CA ILE A 178 -9.92 -10.79 0.45
C ILE A 178 -10.51 -11.57 1.62
N VAL A 179 -11.16 -12.71 1.36
CA VAL A 179 -11.75 -13.56 2.39
C VAL A 179 -10.68 -14.02 3.38
N LEU A 180 -9.55 -14.53 2.90
CA LEU A 180 -8.45 -15.01 3.74
C LEU A 180 -7.90 -13.89 4.64
N ILE A 181 -7.67 -12.70 4.08
CA ILE A 181 -7.18 -11.55 4.84
C ILE A 181 -8.19 -11.14 5.92
N THR A 182 -9.48 -11.03 5.59
CA THR A 182 -10.50 -10.66 6.56
C THR A 182 -10.62 -11.68 7.69
N GLU A 183 -10.60 -12.98 7.36
CA GLU A 183 -10.61 -14.03 8.37
C GLU A 183 -9.41 -13.95 9.31
N ILE A 184 -8.19 -13.69 8.78
CA ILE A 184 -7.00 -13.52 9.61
C ILE A 184 -7.16 -12.35 10.58
N LEU A 185 -7.65 -11.20 10.08
CA LEU A 185 -7.85 -10.02 10.93
C LEU A 185 -8.91 -10.27 12.01
N GLU A 186 -10.05 -10.85 11.65
CA GLU A 186 -11.15 -11.13 12.56
C GLU A 186 -10.77 -12.16 13.64
N LYS A 187 -10.09 -13.27 13.27
CA LYS A 187 -9.56 -14.27 14.21
C LYS A 187 -8.59 -13.68 15.23
N ASN A 188 -7.94 -12.57 14.90
CA ASN A 188 -6.99 -11.88 15.79
C ASN A 188 -7.58 -10.60 16.41
N ALA A 189 -8.89 -10.38 16.31
CA ALA A 189 -9.60 -9.22 16.83
C ALA A 189 -8.98 -7.88 16.39
N ILE A 190 -8.52 -7.80 15.15
CA ILE A 190 -7.94 -6.59 14.55
C ILE A 190 -9.04 -5.86 13.78
N PRO A 191 -9.47 -4.66 14.25
CA PRO A 191 -10.46 -3.86 13.54
C PRO A 191 -9.86 -3.25 12.29
N TYR A 192 -10.71 -2.99 11.29
CA TYR A 192 -10.31 -2.28 10.07
C TYR A 192 -11.42 -1.33 9.59
N HIS A 193 -11.04 -0.29 8.88
CA HIS A 193 -11.96 0.73 8.34
C HIS A 193 -12.28 0.46 6.87
N HIS A 194 -11.29 0.01 6.11
CA HIS A 194 -11.41 -0.19 4.67
C HIS A 194 -10.48 -1.28 4.17
N ILE A 195 -10.94 -1.99 3.13
CA ILE A 195 -10.13 -2.92 2.35
C ILE A 195 -10.24 -2.51 0.89
N GLY A 196 -9.13 -2.43 0.23
CA GLY A 196 -9.06 -2.15 -1.20
C GLY A 196 -8.04 -3.03 -1.89
N THR A 197 -8.10 -3.03 -3.21
CA THR A 197 -7.19 -3.82 -4.05
C THR A 197 -6.48 -2.93 -5.07
N THR A 198 -5.29 -3.35 -5.47
CA THR A 198 -4.56 -2.86 -6.64
C THR A 198 -4.30 -4.04 -7.57
N ASN A 199 -3.47 -3.87 -8.58
CA ASN A 199 -3.13 -5.00 -9.48
C ASN A 199 -2.36 -6.13 -8.78
N GLN A 200 -1.60 -5.82 -7.72
CA GLN A 200 -0.70 -6.78 -7.07
C GLN A 200 -0.86 -6.81 -5.54
N SER A 201 -1.85 -6.10 -4.98
CA SER A 201 -1.98 -6.01 -3.54
C SER A 201 -3.42 -5.97 -3.06
N VAL A 202 -3.65 -6.52 -1.87
CA VAL A 202 -4.81 -6.20 -1.03
C VAL A 202 -4.30 -5.32 0.10
N PHE A 203 -4.84 -4.11 0.25
CA PHE A 203 -4.46 -3.19 1.32
C PHE A 203 -5.60 -2.97 2.29
N ILE A 204 -5.24 -2.78 3.55
CA ILE A 204 -6.17 -2.61 4.67
C ILE A 204 -5.84 -1.30 5.36
N ILE A 205 -6.86 -0.47 5.60
CA ILE A 205 -6.77 0.73 6.43
C ILE A 205 -7.39 0.39 7.78
N LEU A 206 -6.63 0.62 8.84
CA LEU A 206 -6.97 0.21 10.19
C LEU A 206 -6.48 1.24 11.22
N PRO A 207 -7.00 1.22 12.47
CA PRO A 207 -6.46 2.06 13.52
C PRO A 207 -4.95 1.85 13.68
N LYS A 208 -4.18 2.93 13.77
CA LYS A 208 -2.70 2.89 13.77
C LYS A 208 -2.09 1.97 14.82
N ASP A 209 -2.74 1.83 15.97
CA ASP A 209 -2.26 0.98 17.08
C ASP A 209 -2.24 -0.52 16.70
N PHE A 210 -2.99 -0.91 15.68
CA PHE A 210 -3.06 -2.29 15.20
C PHE A 210 -2.13 -2.62 14.02
N VAL A 211 -1.43 -1.63 13.45
CA VAL A 211 -0.57 -1.84 12.27
C VAL A 211 0.47 -2.93 12.50
N VAL A 212 1.19 -2.86 13.62
CA VAL A 212 2.26 -3.82 13.93
C VAL A 212 1.72 -5.23 14.15
N SER A 213 0.57 -5.37 14.81
CA SER A 213 -0.07 -6.66 15.00
C SER A 213 -0.62 -7.25 13.71
N ALA A 214 -1.27 -6.42 12.89
CA ALA A 214 -1.76 -6.81 11.56
C ALA A 214 -0.62 -7.28 10.64
N GLU A 215 0.47 -6.50 10.55
CA GLU A 215 1.64 -6.85 9.75
C GLU A 215 2.23 -8.19 10.17
N LYS A 216 2.33 -8.45 11.49
CA LYS A 216 2.85 -9.71 12.02
C LYS A 216 1.96 -10.92 11.71
N VAL A 217 0.66 -10.82 11.95
CA VAL A 217 -0.25 -11.95 11.74
C VAL A 217 -0.45 -12.24 10.26
N LEU A 218 -0.56 -11.21 9.42
CA LEU A 218 -0.67 -11.38 7.98
C LEU A 218 0.61 -12.00 7.40
N HIS A 219 1.80 -11.50 7.77
CA HIS A 219 3.05 -12.09 7.31
C HIS A 219 3.18 -13.55 7.76
N LYS A 220 2.88 -13.85 9.03
CA LYS A 220 2.93 -15.21 9.55
C LYS A 220 2.05 -16.16 8.73
N ARG A 221 0.80 -15.80 8.50
CA ARG A 221 -0.20 -16.67 7.85
C ARG A 221 0.02 -16.77 6.34
N LEU A 222 0.21 -15.62 5.66
CA LEU A 222 0.26 -15.56 4.20
C LEU A 222 1.64 -15.94 3.63
N ILE A 223 2.71 -15.71 4.38
CA ILE A 223 4.09 -15.87 3.89
C ILE A 223 4.81 -17.02 4.59
N ALA A 224 4.82 -17.02 5.94
CA ALA A 224 5.61 -18.01 6.69
C ALA A 224 4.95 -19.39 6.72
N GLU A 225 3.64 -19.47 6.88
CA GLU A 225 2.86 -20.71 6.89
C GLU A 225 2.35 -21.08 5.50
N GLU A 226 2.51 -20.21 4.49
CA GLU A 226 2.11 -20.41 3.08
C GLU A 226 0.65 -20.90 2.96
N GLU A 227 -0.29 -20.22 3.62
CA GLU A 227 -1.71 -20.51 3.37
C GLU A 227 -1.97 -20.30 1.87
N LYS A 228 -2.36 -21.40 1.23
CA LYS A 228 -2.62 -21.43 -0.22
C LYS A 228 -3.95 -20.75 -0.52
N LEU A 229 -3.94 -19.93 -1.53
CA LEU A 229 -5.14 -19.42 -2.21
C LEU A 229 -5.76 -20.53 -3.06
#